data_46ce70ca8d2a7165c4d56a07f3446c0f
#
_entry.id   46ce70ca8d2a7165c4d56a07f3446c0f
#
_cell.length_a   1.000
_cell.length_b   1.000
_cell.length_c   1.000
_cell.angle_alpha   90.00
_cell.angle_beta   90.00
_cell.angle_gamma   90.00
#
_symmetry.space_group_name_H-M   'P 1'
#
loop_
_entity.id
_entity.type
_entity.pdbx_description
1 polymer ?
#
loop_
_entity_poly.entity_id
_entity_poly.type
_entity_poly.pdbx_seq_one_letter_code
_entity_poly.pdbx_strand_id
1 'polypeptide(L)'
;MRRMFLALIFSAVAVAAAEPRLQLDGPLIPGAVLIGTTEPGTELSVGGESVMVGSDGHFVLGLARDAGDELAVRASFPDGGGMGFSYTIAPREFAVTVVEGVPQNTLTPSDEELRRVAAEQQIIDAARTRRDDRSDFSHGFIWPVRGRVSGTYGTARRYNDEQRLRIHWGLDVAMPVGTQVVAPAAGIVTLAEPDLFYSGGTVFLDHGQGMVSSFLHMSRLDVAVGDEVQQGDPIGAIGSTGRATGPHLDWRIRLRGTWVDPSTLLPPDEAEAPAATDAAGG
;
A
#
# COMPACT_ATOMS: atom_id res chain seq x y z
N MET A 1 12.90 78.79 -6.29
CA MET A 1 11.81 77.83 -6.56
C MET A 1 12.28 76.40 -6.27
N ARG A 2 11.98 75.85 -5.10
CA ARG A 2 12.30 74.46 -4.69
C ARG A 2 11.12 73.56 -5.04
N ARG A 3 11.33 72.65 -5.97
CA ARG A 3 10.33 71.63 -6.31
C ARG A 3 10.40 70.48 -5.32
N MET A 4 9.34 70.29 -4.55
CA MET A 4 9.15 69.17 -3.62
C MET A 4 8.63 68.00 -4.44
N PHE A 5 9.43 66.89 -4.52
CA PHE A 5 8.98 65.62 -5.08
C PHE A 5 8.28 64.83 -4.00
N LEU A 6 7.01 64.57 -4.17
CA LEU A 6 6.23 63.68 -3.30
C LEU A 6 6.41 62.25 -3.83
N ALA A 7 7.13 61.40 -3.09
CA ALA A 7 7.27 59.99 -3.39
C ALA A 7 6.04 59.26 -2.85
N LEU A 8 5.21 58.72 -3.75
CA LEU A 8 4.14 57.80 -3.41
C LEU A 8 4.79 56.40 -3.12
N ILE A 9 4.71 55.97 -1.90
CA ILE A 9 5.08 54.60 -1.51
C ILE A 9 3.86 53.72 -1.75
N PHE A 10 3.92 52.87 -2.76
CA PHE A 10 2.94 51.80 -2.98
C PHE A 10 3.33 50.61 -2.07
N SER A 11 2.62 50.44 -0.96
CA SER A 11 2.68 49.19 -0.20
C SER A 11 1.94 48.08 -0.96
N ALA A 12 2.69 47.17 -1.53
CA ALA A 12 2.12 45.94 -2.06
C ALA A 12 1.71 45.06 -0.86
N VAL A 13 0.40 44.94 -0.65
CA VAL A 13 -0.14 43.92 0.29
C VAL A 13 -0.02 42.60 -0.46
N ALA A 14 0.91 41.74 -0.04
CA ALA A 14 0.97 40.35 -0.46
C ALA A 14 -0.26 39.66 0.12
N VAL A 15 -1.25 39.33 -0.71
CA VAL A 15 -2.33 38.41 -0.36
C VAL A 15 -1.67 37.03 -0.33
N ALA A 16 -1.43 36.49 0.85
CA ALA A 16 -1.07 35.09 1.00
C ALA A 16 -2.24 34.27 0.43
N ALA A 17 -1.97 33.45 -0.57
CA ALA A 17 -2.94 32.48 -1.05
C ALA A 17 -3.29 31.58 0.15
N ALA A 18 -4.57 31.41 0.45
CA ALA A 18 -5.00 30.48 1.49
C ALA A 18 -4.55 29.07 1.09
N GLU A 19 -3.98 28.34 2.03
CA GLU A 19 -3.65 26.93 1.82
C GLU A 19 -4.92 26.18 1.38
N PRO A 20 -4.79 25.24 0.42
CA PRO A 20 -5.96 24.50 -0.04
C PRO A 20 -6.53 23.68 1.12
N ARG A 21 -7.84 23.79 1.36
CA ARG A 21 -8.55 23.11 2.46
C ARG A 21 -8.51 21.59 2.38
N LEU A 22 -8.20 21.04 1.22
CA LEU A 22 -7.95 19.62 0.98
C LEU A 22 -6.76 19.47 0.06
N GLN A 23 -5.79 18.65 0.48
CA GLN A 23 -4.63 18.26 -0.32
C GLN A 23 -4.68 16.75 -0.53
N LEU A 24 -4.16 16.29 -1.66
CA LEU A 24 -4.11 14.87 -2.01
C LEU A 24 -2.78 14.59 -2.72
N ASP A 25 -1.97 13.74 -2.09
CA ASP A 25 -0.65 13.36 -2.55
C ASP A 25 -0.65 11.91 -3.05
N GLY A 26 0.09 11.64 -4.12
CA GLY A 26 0.25 10.35 -4.75
C GLY A 26 -0.06 10.34 -6.24
N PRO A 27 0.31 9.28 -6.97
CA PRO A 27 0.07 9.21 -8.41
C PRO A 27 -1.40 8.90 -8.72
N LEU A 28 -2.01 9.66 -9.61
CA LEU A 28 -3.38 9.43 -10.07
C LEU A 28 -3.40 8.37 -11.19
N ILE A 29 -3.18 7.12 -10.81
CA ILE A 29 -3.18 5.94 -11.70
C ILE A 29 -3.92 4.77 -11.04
N PRO A 30 -4.48 3.81 -11.81
CA PRO A 30 -5.07 2.58 -11.26
C PRO A 30 -4.11 1.82 -10.34
N GLY A 31 -4.61 1.40 -9.20
CA GLY A 31 -3.85 0.72 -8.15
C GLY A 31 -3.19 1.64 -7.12
N ALA A 32 -3.14 2.94 -7.34
CA ALA A 32 -2.41 3.85 -6.45
C ALA A 32 -3.03 4.01 -5.06
N VAL A 33 -2.19 4.33 -4.10
CA VAL A 33 -2.57 4.89 -2.80
C VAL A 33 -2.38 6.40 -2.85
N LEU A 34 -3.39 7.14 -2.38
CA LEU A 34 -3.35 8.58 -2.25
C LEU A 34 -3.49 8.92 -0.76
N ILE A 35 -2.56 9.70 -0.23
CA ILE A 35 -2.60 10.20 1.15
C ILE A 35 -3.08 11.64 1.09
N GLY A 36 -4.07 11.99 1.90
CA GLY A 36 -4.63 13.32 1.89
C GLY A 36 -4.65 13.96 3.26
N THR A 37 -4.75 15.29 3.25
CA THR A 37 -4.96 16.12 4.44
C THR A 37 -6.11 17.09 4.23
N THR A 38 -6.87 17.33 5.28
CA THR A 38 -7.96 18.30 5.33
C THR A 38 -8.14 18.78 6.77
N GLU A 39 -9.08 19.69 7.00
CA GLU A 39 -9.42 20.13 8.34
C GLU A 39 -10.02 18.97 9.17
N PRO A 40 -9.56 18.76 10.41
CA PRO A 40 -10.19 17.79 11.31
C PRO A 40 -11.70 18.03 11.44
N GLY A 41 -12.49 16.94 11.40
CA GLY A 41 -13.95 17.01 11.42
C GLY A 41 -14.61 17.26 10.06
N THR A 42 -13.83 17.31 8.96
CA THR A 42 -14.38 17.32 7.60
C THR A 42 -15.07 15.99 7.30
N GLU A 43 -16.29 16.04 6.80
CA GLU A 43 -16.97 14.89 6.22
C GLU A 43 -16.53 14.71 4.76
N LEU A 44 -15.88 13.57 4.47
CA LEU A 44 -15.34 13.27 3.16
C LEU A 44 -16.08 12.09 2.53
N SER A 45 -16.33 12.16 1.21
CA SER A 45 -16.88 11.04 0.45
C SER A 45 -16.26 10.94 -0.95
N VAL A 46 -16.14 9.68 -1.43
CA VAL A 46 -15.68 9.32 -2.77
C VAL A 46 -16.69 8.36 -3.38
N GLY A 47 -17.21 8.66 -4.57
CA GLY A 47 -18.24 7.84 -5.21
C GLY A 47 -19.53 7.65 -4.38
N GLY A 48 -19.79 8.54 -3.40
CA GLY A 48 -20.90 8.42 -2.46
C GLY A 48 -20.61 7.63 -1.19
N GLU A 49 -19.45 6.96 -1.11
CA GLU A 49 -19.00 6.24 0.08
C GLU A 49 -18.24 7.17 1.02
N SER A 50 -18.54 7.10 2.33
CA SER A 50 -17.85 7.90 3.34
C SER A 50 -16.39 7.45 3.51
N VAL A 51 -15.49 8.42 3.63
CA VAL A 51 -14.06 8.21 3.91
C VAL A 51 -13.76 8.76 5.30
N MET A 52 -13.07 7.95 6.11
CA MET A 52 -12.61 8.39 7.43
C MET A 52 -11.57 9.50 7.27
N VAL A 53 -11.77 10.61 7.98
CA VAL A 53 -10.77 11.65 8.20
C VAL A 53 -10.35 11.54 9.67
N GLY A 54 -9.04 11.40 9.89
CA GLY A 54 -8.48 11.29 11.24
C GLY A 54 -8.67 12.56 12.05
N SER A 55 -8.53 12.44 13.38
CA SER A 55 -8.56 13.58 14.30
C SER A 55 -7.41 14.57 14.05
N ASP A 56 -6.36 14.13 13.33
CA ASP A 56 -5.22 14.92 12.85
C ASP A 56 -5.44 15.50 11.44
N GLY A 57 -6.58 15.23 10.80
CA GLY A 57 -6.94 15.67 9.47
C GLY A 57 -6.41 14.79 8.32
N HIS A 58 -5.67 13.71 8.61
CA HIS A 58 -5.20 12.80 7.57
C HIS A 58 -6.29 11.84 7.13
N PHE A 59 -6.25 11.47 5.85
CA PHE A 59 -7.07 10.41 5.26
C PHE A 59 -6.29 9.67 4.17
N VAL A 60 -6.78 8.49 3.81
CA VAL A 60 -6.16 7.67 2.76
C VAL A 60 -7.21 7.15 1.78
N LEU A 61 -6.90 7.23 0.48
CA LEU A 61 -7.70 6.69 -0.61
C LEU A 61 -6.91 5.62 -1.37
N GLY A 62 -7.61 4.60 -1.86
CA GLY A 62 -7.05 3.57 -2.73
C GLY A 62 -7.78 3.54 -4.06
N LEU A 63 -7.05 3.66 -5.15
CA LEU A 63 -7.59 3.46 -6.48
C LEU A 63 -7.53 1.96 -6.80
N ALA A 64 -8.66 1.36 -7.20
CA ALA A 64 -8.70 -0.03 -7.61
C ALA A 64 -7.85 -0.25 -8.89
N ARG A 65 -7.46 -1.51 -9.16
CA ARG A 65 -6.73 -1.87 -10.38
C ARG A 65 -7.48 -1.50 -11.66
N ASP A 66 -8.78 -1.52 -11.61
CA ASP A 66 -9.73 -1.18 -12.69
C ASP A 66 -10.44 0.15 -12.45
N ALA A 67 -9.81 1.06 -11.68
CA ALA A 67 -10.34 2.41 -11.48
C ALA A 67 -10.62 3.09 -12.84
N GLY A 68 -11.72 3.83 -12.90
CA GLY A 68 -12.07 4.63 -14.06
C GLY A 68 -11.10 5.81 -14.28
N ASP A 69 -11.47 6.72 -15.14
CA ASP A 69 -10.66 7.87 -15.56
C ASP A 69 -10.84 9.12 -14.67
N GLU A 70 -11.73 9.05 -13.68
CA GLU A 70 -12.04 10.16 -12.77
C GLU A 70 -12.14 9.71 -11.30
N LEU A 71 -11.55 10.52 -10.40
CA LEU A 71 -11.74 10.46 -8.96
C LEU A 71 -12.50 11.70 -8.51
N ALA A 72 -13.78 11.54 -8.16
CA ALA A 72 -14.62 12.62 -7.62
C ALA A 72 -14.64 12.54 -6.09
N VAL A 73 -14.15 13.60 -5.43
CA VAL A 73 -14.10 13.74 -3.98
C VAL A 73 -15.03 14.87 -3.56
N ARG A 74 -15.85 14.64 -2.52
CA ARG A 74 -16.68 15.67 -1.91
C ARG A 74 -16.28 15.87 -0.47
N ALA A 75 -16.15 17.12 -0.05
CA ALA A 75 -15.82 17.52 1.30
C ALA A 75 -16.87 18.48 1.84
N SER A 76 -17.34 18.24 3.08
CA SER A 76 -18.15 19.17 3.87
C SER A 76 -17.34 19.55 5.10
N PHE A 77 -16.99 20.83 5.22
CA PHE A 77 -16.10 21.33 6.25
C PHE A 77 -16.85 21.72 7.55
N PRO A 78 -16.17 21.77 8.70
CA PRO A 78 -16.80 22.08 9.98
C PRO A 78 -17.50 23.45 10.05
N ASP A 79 -17.09 24.41 9.21
CA ASP A 79 -17.73 25.75 9.12
C ASP A 79 -19.02 25.77 8.29
N GLY A 80 -19.45 24.59 7.77
CA GLY A 80 -20.63 24.46 6.91
C GLY A 80 -20.36 24.68 5.43
N GLY A 81 -19.12 25.00 5.03
CA GLY A 81 -18.71 25.08 3.63
C GLY A 81 -18.60 23.68 3.01
N GLY A 82 -18.90 23.56 1.71
CA GLY A 82 -18.74 22.32 0.96
C GLY A 82 -17.99 22.55 -0.35
N MET A 83 -17.16 21.55 -0.75
CA MET A 83 -16.42 21.58 -2.01
C MET A 83 -16.45 20.20 -2.69
N GLY A 84 -16.46 20.22 -4.03
CA GLY A 84 -16.22 19.05 -4.87
C GLY A 84 -14.90 19.20 -5.61
N PHE A 85 -14.14 18.12 -5.64
CA PHE A 85 -12.88 18.01 -6.36
C PHE A 85 -13.01 16.89 -7.38
N SER A 86 -12.48 17.10 -8.57
CA SER A 86 -12.39 16.10 -9.62
C SER A 86 -10.94 16.00 -10.07
N TYR A 87 -10.42 14.77 -10.08
CA TYR A 87 -9.06 14.45 -10.49
C TYR A 87 -9.11 13.46 -11.65
N THR A 88 -8.36 13.72 -12.71
CA THR A 88 -8.22 12.79 -13.83
C THR A 88 -7.23 11.68 -13.47
N ILE A 89 -7.66 10.42 -13.60
CA ILE A 89 -6.82 9.25 -13.41
C ILE A 89 -6.18 8.88 -14.77
N ALA A 90 -4.85 8.89 -14.83
CA ALA A 90 -4.14 8.49 -16.04
C ALA A 90 -4.24 6.98 -16.27
N PRO A 91 -4.33 6.50 -17.51
CA PRO A 91 -4.42 5.08 -17.82
C PRO A 91 -3.15 4.34 -17.37
N ARG A 92 -3.32 3.07 -16.95
CA ARG A 92 -2.22 2.18 -16.59
C ARG A 92 -2.44 0.81 -17.20
N GLU A 93 -1.41 0.28 -17.87
CA GLU A 93 -1.41 -1.07 -18.41
C GLU A 93 -0.75 -2.04 -17.41
N PHE A 94 -1.27 -3.28 -17.36
CA PHE A 94 -0.75 -4.33 -16.51
C PHE A 94 -0.30 -5.52 -17.36
N ALA A 95 0.90 -6.01 -17.08
CA ALA A 95 1.50 -7.12 -17.82
C ALA A 95 0.72 -8.44 -17.62
N VAL A 96 0.89 -9.35 -18.58
CA VAL A 96 0.48 -10.77 -18.47
C VAL A 96 1.76 -11.61 -18.49
N THR A 97 1.91 -12.52 -17.52
CA THR A 97 3.10 -13.37 -17.38
C THR A 97 2.72 -14.83 -17.17
N VAL A 98 3.65 -15.73 -17.49
CA VAL A 98 3.58 -17.16 -17.15
C VAL A 98 4.56 -17.42 -16.01
N VAL A 99 4.10 -18.15 -15.00
CA VAL A 99 4.91 -18.53 -13.83
C VAL A 99 4.93 -20.06 -13.75
N GLU A 100 6.11 -20.62 -13.95
CA GLU A 100 6.33 -22.07 -13.90
C GLU A 100 6.83 -22.50 -12.51
N GLY A 101 6.75 -23.80 -12.22
CA GLY A 101 7.26 -24.38 -10.97
C GLY A 101 6.40 -24.12 -9.74
N VAL A 102 5.14 -23.69 -9.93
CA VAL A 102 4.17 -23.54 -8.83
C VAL A 102 3.80 -24.92 -8.28
N PRO A 103 3.86 -25.15 -6.94
CA PRO A 103 3.49 -26.43 -6.33
C PRO A 103 2.08 -26.86 -6.71
N GLN A 104 1.94 -28.05 -7.30
CA GLN A 104 0.68 -28.54 -7.88
C GLN A 104 -0.47 -28.63 -6.88
N ASN A 105 -0.20 -29.02 -5.64
CA ASN A 105 -1.19 -29.07 -4.57
C ASN A 105 -1.81 -27.67 -4.26
N THR A 106 -1.08 -26.61 -4.52
CA THR A 106 -1.60 -25.23 -4.33
C THR A 106 -2.45 -24.74 -5.52
N LEU A 107 -2.41 -25.44 -6.66
CA LEU A 107 -3.25 -25.17 -7.83
C LEU A 107 -4.53 -26.01 -7.78
N THR A 108 -4.41 -27.27 -7.34
CA THR A 108 -5.51 -28.23 -7.22
C THR A 108 -5.52 -28.84 -5.81
N PRO A 109 -5.93 -28.06 -4.78
CA PRO A 109 -5.96 -28.55 -3.40
C PRO A 109 -6.96 -29.68 -3.22
N SER A 110 -6.65 -30.62 -2.32
CA SER A 110 -7.58 -31.65 -1.85
C SER A 110 -8.73 -31.05 -1.02
N ASP A 111 -9.77 -31.83 -0.78
CA ASP A 111 -10.88 -31.40 0.08
C ASP A 111 -10.44 -31.06 1.51
N GLU A 112 -9.40 -31.73 2.04
CA GLU A 112 -8.81 -31.43 3.34
C GLU A 112 -8.09 -30.09 3.33
N GLU A 113 -7.26 -29.82 2.32
CA GLU A 113 -6.58 -28.56 2.12
C GLU A 113 -7.55 -27.40 1.91
N LEU A 114 -8.66 -27.63 1.18
CA LEU A 114 -9.73 -26.63 1.01
C LEU A 114 -10.41 -26.28 2.33
N ARG A 115 -10.63 -27.27 3.24
CA ARG A 115 -11.14 -26.98 4.59
C ARG A 115 -10.15 -26.16 5.42
N ARG A 116 -8.85 -26.47 5.32
CA ARG A 116 -7.78 -25.68 5.95
C ARG A 116 -7.80 -24.23 5.45
N VAL A 117 -7.81 -24.03 4.13
CA VAL A 117 -7.89 -22.71 3.48
C VAL A 117 -9.11 -21.92 3.95
N ALA A 118 -10.27 -22.57 4.07
CA ALA A 118 -11.49 -21.90 4.53
C ALA A 118 -11.39 -21.43 6.00
N ALA A 119 -10.75 -22.22 6.88
CA ALA A 119 -10.49 -21.85 8.26
C ALA A 119 -9.47 -20.70 8.36
N GLU A 120 -8.37 -20.77 7.61
CA GLU A 120 -7.35 -19.74 7.53
C GLU A 120 -7.93 -18.41 7.01
N GLN A 121 -8.85 -18.46 6.03
CA GLN A 121 -9.50 -17.26 5.50
C GLN A 121 -10.29 -16.50 6.57
N GLN A 122 -10.91 -17.18 7.54
CA GLN A 122 -11.62 -16.53 8.65
C GLN A 122 -10.63 -15.75 9.55
N ILE A 123 -9.47 -16.31 9.82
CA ILE A 123 -8.41 -15.65 10.62
C ILE A 123 -7.88 -14.43 9.86
N ILE A 124 -7.61 -14.58 8.57
CA ILE A 124 -7.14 -13.51 7.69
C ILE A 124 -8.15 -12.36 7.60
N ASP A 125 -9.44 -12.67 7.47
CA ASP A 125 -10.48 -11.64 7.37
C ASP A 125 -10.67 -10.92 8.70
N ALA A 126 -10.63 -11.63 9.83
CA ALA A 126 -10.70 -11.04 11.15
C ALA A 126 -9.54 -10.05 11.40
N ALA A 127 -8.31 -10.40 10.97
CA ALA A 127 -7.14 -9.57 11.12
C ALA A 127 -7.17 -8.25 10.31
N ARG A 128 -8.16 -8.08 9.41
CA ARG A 128 -8.32 -6.90 8.54
C ARG A 128 -9.52 -6.03 8.89
N THR A 129 -10.12 -6.24 10.04
CA THR A 129 -11.37 -5.54 10.43
C THR A 129 -11.17 -4.21 11.13
N ARG A 130 -9.96 -3.91 11.63
CA ARG A 130 -9.66 -2.66 12.34
C ARG A 130 -9.95 -1.44 11.47
N ARG A 131 -10.46 -0.38 12.13
CA ARG A 131 -10.86 0.90 11.50
C ARG A 131 -10.68 2.04 12.49
N ASP A 132 -9.59 2.03 13.24
CA ASP A 132 -9.29 3.08 14.22
C ASP A 132 -8.70 4.34 13.57
N ASP A 133 -8.68 5.41 14.35
CA ASP A 133 -8.26 6.74 13.98
C ASP A 133 -6.72 6.90 14.06
N ARG A 134 -5.98 5.92 13.55
CA ARG A 134 -4.52 6.02 13.39
C ARG A 134 -4.20 6.49 11.98
N SER A 135 -3.11 7.24 11.85
CA SER A 135 -2.60 7.75 10.58
C SER A 135 -1.12 7.40 10.39
N ASP A 136 -0.69 6.20 10.82
CA ASP A 136 0.70 5.75 10.70
C ASP A 136 1.20 5.78 9.26
N PHE A 137 0.30 5.63 8.29
CA PHE A 137 0.56 5.75 6.85
C PHE A 137 1.00 7.16 6.42
N SER A 138 0.72 8.21 7.20
CA SER A 138 0.98 9.60 6.82
C SER A 138 2.45 10.00 6.87
N HIS A 139 3.28 9.24 7.57
CA HIS A 139 4.71 9.51 7.74
C HIS A 139 5.58 8.98 6.60
N GLY A 140 4.95 8.42 5.54
CA GLY A 140 5.63 7.82 4.39
C GLY A 140 6.05 6.38 4.63
N PHE A 141 6.50 5.73 3.55
CA PHE A 141 6.88 4.32 3.54
C PHE A 141 8.33 4.15 3.12
N ILE A 142 8.99 3.13 3.65
CA ILE A 142 10.30 2.66 3.20
C ILE A 142 10.17 1.25 2.59
N TRP A 143 11.19 0.81 1.87
CA TRP A 143 11.27 -0.58 1.42
C TRP A 143 11.34 -1.55 2.62
N PRO A 144 10.45 -2.54 2.72
CA PRO A 144 10.54 -3.58 3.75
C PRO A 144 11.79 -4.46 3.59
N VAL A 145 12.29 -4.57 2.38
CA VAL A 145 13.57 -5.17 2.01
C VAL A 145 14.00 -4.59 0.67
N ARG A 146 15.30 -4.35 0.46
CA ARG A 146 15.84 -3.90 -0.81
C ARG A 146 16.40 -5.08 -1.57
N GLY A 147 16.02 -5.22 -2.85
CA GLY A 147 16.45 -6.30 -3.69
C GLY A 147 15.86 -6.22 -5.10
N ARG A 148 16.05 -7.26 -5.91
CA ARG A 148 15.52 -7.31 -7.27
C ARG A 148 13.98 -7.48 -7.23
N VAL A 149 13.25 -6.52 -7.80
CA VAL A 149 11.81 -6.66 -8.02
C VAL A 149 11.57 -7.79 -9.03
N SER A 150 10.88 -8.84 -8.61
CA SER A 150 10.58 -10.03 -9.40
C SER A 150 9.11 -10.15 -9.79
N GLY A 151 8.23 -9.36 -9.19
CA GLY A 151 6.82 -9.29 -9.54
C GLY A 151 6.21 -7.96 -9.11
N THR A 152 5.34 -7.40 -9.96
CA THR A 152 4.68 -6.12 -9.73
C THR A 152 3.18 -6.29 -9.55
N TYR A 153 2.58 -5.37 -8.80
CA TYR A 153 1.15 -5.29 -8.61
C TYR A 153 0.38 -5.25 -9.94
N GLY A 154 -0.77 -5.89 -9.97
CA GLY A 154 -1.70 -5.86 -11.10
C GLY A 154 -1.35 -6.82 -12.23
N THR A 155 -0.14 -7.41 -12.25
CA THR A 155 0.25 -8.40 -13.25
C THR A 155 -0.72 -9.57 -13.26
N ALA A 156 -1.26 -9.92 -14.43
CA ALA A 156 -2.07 -11.12 -14.62
C ALA A 156 -1.14 -12.32 -14.83
N ARG A 157 -1.20 -13.29 -13.92
CA ARG A 157 -0.33 -14.47 -13.92
C ARG A 157 -1.09 -15.71 -14.37
N ARG A 158 -0.50 -16.48 -15.27
CA ARG A 158 -0.89 -17.84 -15.59
C ARG A 158 0.10 -18.79 -14.94
N TYR A 159 -0.37 -19.71 -14.11
CA TYR A 159 0.48 -20.63 -13.37
C TYR A 159 0.57 -21.97 -14.09
N ASN A 160 1.79 -22.43 -14.34
CA ASN A 160 2.07 -23.66 -15.08
C ASN A 160 1.20 -23.71 -16.37
N ASP A 161 0.50 -24.82 -16.61
CA ASP A 161 -0.39 -25.02 -17.79
C ASP A 161 -1.84 -24.55 -17.54
N GLU A 162 -2.14 -23.85 -16.42
CA GLU A 162 -3.52 -23.38 -16.17
C GLU A 162 -3.97 -22.36 -17.22
N GLN A 163 -5.24 -22.44 -17.64
CA GLN A 163 -5.85 -21.43 -18.52
C GLN A 163 -6.30 -20.18 -17.74
N ARG A 164 -6.51 -20.31 -16.42
CA ARG A 164 -7.01 -19.25 -15.57
C ARG A 164 -5.91 -18.23 -15.27
N LEU A 165 -6.20 -16.95 -15.51
CA LEU A 165 -5.36 -15.84 -15.04
C LEU A 165 -5.69 -15.51 -13.59
N ARG A 166 -4.65 -15.27 -12.79
CA ARG A 166 -4.72 -14.81 -11.40
C ARG A 166 -4.00 -13.48 -11.28
N ILE A 167 -4.62 -12.50 -10.67
CA ILE A 167 -3.98 -11.19 -10.48
C ILE A 167 -3.00 -11.28 -9.31
N HIS A 168 -1.81 -10.76 -9.52
CA HIS A 168 -0.84 -10.53 -8.46
C HIS A 168 -1.15 -9.20 -7.76
N TRP A 169 -1.40 -9.26 -6.46
CA TRP A 169 -1.85 -8.12 -5.68
C TRP A 169 -0.76 -7.48 -4.83
N GLY A 170 0.52 -7.72 -5.14
CA GLY A 170 1.64 -7.26 -4.35
C GLY A 170 2.85 -6.87 -5.18
N LEU A 171 3.92 -6.56 -4.45
CA LEU A 171 5.26 -6.30 -4.93
C LEU A 171 6.16 -7.43 -4.43
N ASP A 172 6.73 -8.22 -5.37
CA ASP A 172 7.66 -9.29 -5.03
C ASP A 172 9.09 -8.78 -5.09
N VAL A 173 9.85 -8.99 -4.01
CA VAL A 173 11.27 -8.66 -3.92
C VAL A 173 12.07 -9.94 -3.66
N ALA A 174 12.85 -10.37 -4.66
CA ALA A 174 13.68 -11.58 -4.59
C ALA A 174 14.98 -11.29 -3.82
N MET A 175 15.17 -12.03 -2.71
CA MET A 175 16.36 -11.99 -1.86
C MET A 175 16.57 -13.37 -1.23
N PRO A 176 17.79 -13.72 -0.77
CA PRO A 176 18.06 -15.00 -0.11
C PRO A 176 17.19 -15.25 1.12
N VAL A 177 16.90 -16.53 1.40
CA VAL A 177 16.26 -16.95 2.65
C VAL A 177 17.04 -16.42 3.85
N GLY A 178 16.34 -15.91 4.86
CA GLY A 178 16.94 -15.35 6.07
C GLY A 178 17.26 -13.84 5.97
N THR A 179 17.13 -13.21 4.79
CA THR A 179 17.27 -11.76 4.68
C THR A 179 16.21 -11.07 5.54
N GLN A 180 16.64 -10.12 6.37
CA GLN A 180 15.76 -9.38 7.28
C GLN A 180 14.69 -8.59 6.52
N VAL A 181 13.47 -8.64 7.03
CA VAL A 181 12.33 -7.83 6.60
C VAL A 181 11.99 -6.85 7.72
N VAL A 182 11.80 -5.57 7.36
CA VAL A 182 11.45 -4.51 8.31
C VAL A 182 10.05 -3.95 8.04
N ALA A 183 9.45 -3.32 9.04
CA ALA A 183 8.19 -2.60 8.91
C ALA A 183 8.37 -1.40 7.96
N PRO A 184 7.61 -1.28 6.86
CA PRO A 184 7.74 -0.17 5.92
C PRO A 184 7.18 1.15 6.46
N ALA A 185 6.29 1.09 7.42
CA ALA A 185 5.73 2.20 8.20
C ALA A 185 5.38 1.68 9.58
N ALA A 186 5.13 2.58 10.55
CA ALA A 186 4.62 2.20 11.86
C ALA A 186 3.27 1.49 11.73
N GLY A 187 2.91 0.68 12.74
CA GLY A 187 1.64 -0.04 12.72
C GLY A 187 1.48 -1.01 13.90
N ILE A 188 0.32 -1.67 13.92
CA ILE A 188 0.00 -2.72 14.88
C ILE A 188 -0.04 -4.06 14.15
N VAL A 189 0.63 -5.08 14.71
CA VAL A 189 0.57 -6.45 14.20
C VAL A 189 -0.83 -7.02 14.44
N THR A 190 -1.55 -7.34 13.36
CA THR A 190 -2.89 -7.93 13.43
C THR A 190 -2.93 -9.40 13.06
N LEU A 191 -1.87 -9.90 12.42
CA LEU A 191 -1.65 -11.32 12.12
C LEU A 191 -0.16 -11.65 12.22
N ALA A 192 0.17 -12.79 12.80
CA ALA A 192 1.51 -13.39 12.80
C ALA A 192 1.35 -14.91 12.77
N GLU A 193 1.20 -15.49 11.57
CA GLU A 193 0.98 -16.92 11.34
C GLU A 193 2.17 -17.56 10.62
N PRO A 194 2.79 -18.60 11.19
CA PRO A 194 4.01 -19.17 10.65
C PRO A 194 3.79 -20.05 9.41
N ASP A 195 2.59 -20.58 9.19
CA ASP A 195 2.33 -21.60 8.17
C ASP A 195 0.89 -21.56 7.63
N LEU A 196 0.54 -20.48 6.88
CA LEU A 196 -0.69 -20.47 6.11
C LEU A 196 -0.51 -21.22 4.77
N PHE A 197 -1.52 -21.93 4.31
CA PHE A 197 -1.46 -22.82 3.16
C PHE A 197 -0.93 -22.15 1.87
N TYR A 198 -1.46 -20.96 1.54
CA TYR A 198 -1.01 -20.24 0.34
C TYR A 198 0.12 -19.26 0.61
N SER A 199 0.09 -18.56 1.71
CA SER A 199 1.01 -17.46 1.98
C SER A 199 2.21 -17.85 2.85
N GLY A 200 2.20 -19.06 3.42
CA GLY A 200 3.26 -19.51 4.30
C GLY A 200 3.38 -18.66 5.56
N GLY A 201 4.58 -18.38 6.01
CA GLY A 201 4.85 -17.43 7.09
C GLY A 201 4.34 -16.05 6.72
N THR A 202 3.44 -15.50 7.53
CA THR A 202 2.69 -14.29 7.17
C THR A 202 2.55 -13.34 8.36
N VAL A 203 2.88 -12.06 8.12
CA VAL A 203 2.64 -10.95 9.06
C VAL A 203 1.71 -9.93 8.43
N PHE A 204 0.76 -9.39 9.22
CA PHE A 204 -0.03 -8.22 8.83
C PHE A 204 0.26 -7.07 9.78
N LEU A 205 0.44 -5.87 9.21
CA LEU A 205 0.54 -4.60 9.94
C LEU A 205 -0.61 -3.69 9.55
N ASP A 206 -1.40 -3.27 10.53
CA ASP A 206 -2.43 -2.26 10.38
C ASP A 206 -1.83 -0.87 10.61
N HIS A 207 -1.89 -0.01 9.61
CA HIS A 207 -1.37 1.37 9.61
C HIS A 207 -2.45 2.42 9.95
N GLY A 208 -3.64 1.97 10.36
CA GLY A 208 -4.81 2.81 10.65
C GLY A 208 -5.76 2.95 9.47
N GLN A 209 -6.96 3.44 9.75
CA GLN A 209 -8.06 3.68 8.81
C GLN A 209 -8.37 2.51 7.86
N GLY A 210 -8.03 1.27 8.26
CA GLY A 210 -8.23 0.04 7.49
C GLY A 210 -7.19 -0.20 6.40
N MET A 211 -6.03 0.41 6.50
CA MET A 211 -4.88 0.15 5.64
C MET A 211 -3.99 -0.91 6.26
N VAL A 212 -3.90 -2.08 5.62
CA VAL A 212 -3.16 -3.24 6.12
C VAL A 212 -2.09 -3.67 5.12
N SER A 213 -0.82 -3.64 5.53
CA SER A 213 0.28 -4.34 4.86
C SER A 213 0.27 -5.81 5.19
N SER A 214 0.60 -6.65 4.23
CA SER A 214 0.74 -8.10 4.37
C SER A 214 2.10 -8.53 3.81
N PHE A 215 2.87 -9.29 4.60
CA PHE A 215 4.21 -9.80 4.27
C PHE A 215 4.13 -11.32 4.22
N LEU A 216 4.36 -11.92 3.05
CA LEU A 216 4.12 -13.33 2.77
C LEU A 216 5.43 -14.08 2.49
N HIS A 217 5.34 -15.41 2.55
CA HIS A 217 6.41 -16.36 2.25
C HIS A 217 7.60 -16.31 3.21
N MET A 218 7.40 -15.75 4.40
CA MET A 218 8.45 -15.55 5.41
C MET A 218 8.94 -16.89 6.00
N SER A 219 10.22 -16.96 6.33
CA SER A 219 10.85 -18.12 7.00
C SER A 219 10.88 -17.99 8.53
N ARG A 220 10.75 -16.76 9.04
CA ARG A 220 10.76 -16.43 10.47
C ARG A 220 9.89 -15.19 10.69
N LEU A 221 9.15 -15.20 11.79
CA LEU A 221 8.39 -14.05 12.28
C LEU A 221 9.04 -13.58 13.58
N ASP A 222 9.33 -12.28 13.69
CA ASP A 222 10.01 -11.67 14.84
C ASP A 222 9.06 -10.85 15.71
N VAL A 223 7.74 -10.88 15.38
CA VAL A 223 6.67 -10.13 16.03
C VAL A 223 5.47 -11.01 16.34
N ALA A 224 4.64 -10.58 17.28
CA ALA A 224 3.39 -11.24 17.67
C ALA A 224 2.18 -10.30 17.50
N VAL A 225 0.98 -10.88 17.40
CA VAL A 225 -0.28 -10.11 17.34
C VAL A 225 -0.42 -9.21 18.55
N GLY A 226 -0.68 -7.94 18.29
CA GLY A 226 -0.80 -6.87 19.30
C GLY A 226 0.46 -6.03 19.47
N ASP A 227 1.61 -6.44 18.92
CA ASP A 227 2.82 -5.63 18.98
C ASP A 227 2.63 -4.34 18.18
N GLU A 228 3.09 -3.22 18.73
CA GLU A 228 3.29 -1.96 18.02
C GLU A 228 4.72 -1.89 17.49
N VAL A 229 4.86 -1.67 16.19
CA VAL A 229 6.15 -1.53 15.53
C VAL A 229 6.32 -0.13 14.95
N GLN A 230 7.55 0.36 14.96
CA GLN A 230 7.92 1.60 14.30
C GLN A 230 8.45 1.30 12.88
N GLN A 231 8.48 2.32 12.01
CA GLN A 231 9.13 2.19 10.72
C GLN A 231 10.59 1.75 10.88
N GLY A 232 11.00 0.70 10.16
CA GLY A 232 12.35 0.13 10.23
C GLY A 232 12.54 -0.99 11.26
N ASP A 233 11.58 -1.23 12.15
CA ASP A 233 11.67 -2.32 13.10
C ASP A 233 11.66 -3.69 12.40
N PRO A 234 12.48 -4.66 12.84
CA PRO A 234 12.47 -6.02 12.31
C PRO A 234 11.12 -6.70 12.56
N ILE A 235 10.54 -7.28 11.50
CA ILE A 235 9.28 -8.05 11.60
C ILE A 235 9.46 -9.52 11.24
N GLY A 236 10.62 -9.90 10.68
CA GLY A 236 10.94 -11.28 10.35
C GLY A 236 11.98 -11.41 9.26
N ALA A 237 11.96 -12.53 8.52
CA ALA A 237 12.93 -12.81 7.47
C ALA A 237 12.29 -13.47 6.25
N ILE A 238 12.84 -13.20 5.07
CA ILE A 238 12.47 -13.81 3.79
C ILE A 238 12.58 -15.32 3.85
N GLY A 239 11.63 -15.98 3.23
CA GLY A 239 11.57 -17.42 3.02
C GLY A 239 11.15 -17.80 1.62
N SER A 240 10.63 -19.02 1.50
CA SER A 240 10.00 -19.60 0.31
C SER A 240 8.86 -20.53 0.74
N THR A 241 8.13 -20.13 1.78
CA THR A 241 7.04 -20.92 2.37
C THR A 241 5.73 -20.71 1.62
N GLY A 242 4.77 -21.62 1.79
CA GLY A 242 3.50 -21.56 1.08
C GLY A 242 3.63 -21.75 -0.44
N ARG A 243 2.86 -21.00 -1.24
CA ARG A 243 2.85 -21.07 -2.70
C ARG A 243 3.90 -20.13 -3.32
N ALA A 244 5.17 -20.42 -3.11
CA ALA A 244 6.29 -19.70 -3.67
C ALA A 244 7.09 -20.58 -4.65
N THR A 245 7.66 -19.99 -5.70
CA THR A 245 8.54 -20.68 -6.66
C THR A 245 10.03 -20.50 -6.35
N GLY A 246 10.34 -19.66 -5.38
CA GLY A 246 11.70 -19.40 -4.91
C GLY A 246 11.70 -18.33 -3.81
N PRO A 247 12.87 -18.06 -3.21
CA PRO A 247 12.96 -17.10 -2.10
C PRO A 247 12.61 -15.68 -2.53
N HIS A 248 11.59 -15.10 -1.91
CA HIS A 248 11.18 -13.71 -2.09
C HIS A 248 10.27 -13.24 -0.96
N LEU A 249 10.12 -11.94 -0.80
CA LEU A 249 9.04 -11.31 -0.06
C LEU A 249 7.93 -10.94 -1.05
N ASP A 250 6.68 -11.30 -0.76
CA ASP A 250 5.49 -10.73 -1.41
C ASP A 250 4.87 -9.72 -0.44
N TRP A 251 5.04 -8.41 -0.72
CA TRP A 251 4.47 -7.33 0.07
C TRP A 251 3.20 -6.81 -0.61
N ARG A 252 2.09 -6.83 0.13
CA ARG A 252 0.78 -6.39 -0.35
C ARG A 252 0.18 -5.35 0.58
N ILE A 253 -0.64 -4.45 0.02
CA ILE A 253 -1.46 -3.53 0.81
C ILE A 253 -2.92 -3.69 0.42
N ARG A 254 -3.79 -3.76 1.45
CA ARG A 254 -5.24 -3.74 1.29
C ARG A 254 -5.84 -2.59 2.08
N LEU A 255 -6.59 -1.72 1.42
CA LEU A 255 -7.26 -0.60 2.03
C LEU A 255 -8.78 -0.82 1.95
N ARG A 256 -9.43 -1.03 3.10
CA ARG A 256 -10.89 -1.20 3.22
C ARG A 256 -11.50 -2.15 2.18
N GLY A 257 -10.80 -3.26 1.89
CA GLY A 257 -11.23 -4.27 0.92
C GLY A 257 -10.61 -4.15 -0.47
N THR A 258 -10.09 -3.00 -0.85
CA THR A 258 -9.42 -2.75 -2.13
C THR A 258 -7.94 -3.09 -2.06
N TRP A 259 -7.43 -3.91 -2.99
CA TRP A 259 -6.00 -4.12 -3.16
C TRP A 259 -5.39 -2.94 -3.89
N VAL A 260 -4.26 -2.44 -3.38
CA VAL A 260 -3.53 -1.30 -3.94
C VAL A 260 -2.05 -1.64 -4.13
N ASP A 261 -1.37 -0.89 -4.96
CA ASP A 261 0.04 -1.09 -5.31
C ASP A 261 0.96 -0.48 -4.24
N PRO A 262 1.68 -1.30 -3.47
CA PRO A 262 2.61 -0.80 -2.46
C PRO A 262 3.70 0.11 -3.02
N SER A 263 4.12 -0.11 -4.28
CA SER A 263 5.18 0.68 -4.90
C SER A 263 4.84 2.17 -5.04
N THR A 264 3.55 2.51 -5.05
CA THR A 264 3.09 3.91 -5.16
C THR A 264 3.30 4.73 -3.88
N LEU A 265 3.63 4.07 -2.78
CA LEU A 265 3.94 4.71 -1.49
C LEU A 265 5.44 4.95 -1.30
N LEU A 266 6.28 4.33 -2.14
CA LEU A 266 7.72 4.46 -2.04
C LEU A 266 8.21 5.75 -2.69
N PRO A 267 9.26 6.39 -2.17
CA PRO A 267 9.88 7.54 -2.83
C PRO A 267 10.29 7.21 -4.27
N PRO A 268 10.13 8.14 -5.23
CA PRO A 268 10.45 7.91 -6.65
C PRO A 268 11.87 7.38 -6.89
N ASP A 269 12.87 7.90 -6.18
CA ASP A 269 14.29 7.52 -6.30
C ASP A 269 14.57 6.10 -5.75
N GLU A 270 13.62 5.54 -5.00
CA GLU A 270 13.72 4.24 -4.38
C GLU A 270 12.93 3.15 -5.13
N ALA A 271 12.03 3.53 -6.04
CA ALA A 271 11.27 2.59 -6.87
C ALA A 271 12.15 1.88 -7.94
N GLU A 272 13.27 2.49 -8.33
CA GLU A 272 14.31 1.93 -9.21
C GLU A 272 15.51 1.46 -8.38
N ALA A 273 15.35 0.45 -7.52
CA ALA A 273 16.53 -0.20 -6.94
C ALA A 273 17.31 -0.90 -8.09
N PRO A 274 18.58 -0.52 -8.37
CA PRO A 274 19.33 -1.14 -9.46
C PRO A 274 19.44 -2.65 -9.22
N ALA A 275 19.17 -3.43 -10.26
CA ALA A 275 19.49 -4.85 -10.26
C ALA A 275 20.94 -5.02 -9.78
N ALA A 276 21.14 -5.82 -8.74
CA ALA A 276 22.50 -6.18 -8.34
C ALA A 276 23.18 -6.75 -9.58
N THR A 277 24.19 -6.01 -10.09
CA THR A 277 25.04 -6.52 -11.16
C THR A 277 25.74 -7.74 -10.60
N ASP A 278 25.43 -8.91 -11.16
CA ASP A 278 26.20 -10.13 -10.94
C ASP A 278 27.66 -9.85 -11.26
N ALA A 279 28.44 -9.57 -10.21
CA ALA A 279 29.89 -9.66 -10.27
C ALA A 279 30.25 -11.16 -10.14
N ALA A 280 29.93 -11.92 -11.18
CA ALA A 280 30.48 -13.24 -11.40
C ALA A 280 31.38 -13.14 -12.63
N GLY A 281 32.64 -12.98 -12.39
CA GLY A 281 33.63 -12.91 -13.42
C GLY A 281 35.02 -13.02 -12.83
N GLY A 282 35.58 -14.24 -12.79
CA GLY A 282 36.95 -14.46 -12.41
C GLY A 282 37.19 -15.91 -12.07
#